data_2dadeeed6d762263cb39a0fa3b265b4c
#
_entry.id   2dadeeed6d762263cb39a0fa3b265b4c
#
_cell.length_a   1.000
_cell.length_b   1.000
_cell.length_c   1.000
_cell.angle_alpha   90.00
_cell.angle_beta   90.00
_cell.angle_gamma   90.00
#
_symmetry.space_group_name_H-M   'P 1'
#
loop_
_entity.id
_entity.type
_entity.pdbx_description
1 polymer ?
#
loop_
_entity_poly.entity_id
_entity_poly.type
_entity_poly.pdbx_seq_one_letter_code
_entity_poly.pdbx_strand_id
1 'polypeptide(L)'
;MLFTSYGFIAFLAVLFVLYYLIPKRFQWLLLLAADIVFYACAGWKGLCFMAATVVVSWAATNLMGASLAKQKAFLRSDEGKALERAERKAYKKQCEKRRKVIFVLALVADLGILAALKYTNFLITNVNALFSADIAAVDWVLPLGISFYTFQTVSYVIDVYWEKVEPEKNILRVALFTSFFPLLIQGPISRFGDLKDTLFAEHKADFKQISFGLQRILWGYFKKLVIADRLLAAVTALCGDPSTYTGAYVFIGAVLYAAELYADFTGGIDITIGVAQVLGIKVKENFIRPYFSRNIAEYWRRWHISMGTWFKDYIFYPLSVAPWLLKLSKSARKKISDGFGRKLSVYVSTIVTWFLTGLWHGAAWNFVVWGLLNAFFILLAEEFKPVSQRFRAKHERLVSGFGYRVFETLRTFLLMCSLRVLDCYRDVAVSFRALGTVFTDFNWGEAFSGGALLQLGLTGADYLIAAVGVVIMFAVSCVQEKHGSVREVLWEKPVLCYAVFFVLAVAVLTFGAYGVGYDAAQFIYNQF
;
A
#
# COMPACT_ATOMS: atom_id res chain seq x y z
N MET A 1 7.92 -18.33 0.21
CA MET A 1 8.81 -18.05 1.37
C MET A 1 8.28 -16.82 2.11
N LEU A 2 8.18 -16.88 3.44
CA LEU A 2 7.85 -15.71 4.26
C LEU A 2 9.11 -14.87 4.47
N PHE A 3 8.97 -13.53 4.50
CA PHE A 3 10.12 -12.63 4.72
C PHE A 3 10.80 -12.81 6.07
N THR A 4 10.10 -13.38 7.06
CA THR A 4 10.63 -13.70 8.41
C THR A 4 11.22 -15.09 8.52
N SER A 5 11.19 -15.91 7.46
CA SER A 5 11.72 -17.29 7.49
C SER A 5 13.23 -17.33 7.31
N TYR A 6 13.88 -18.29 7.96
CA TYR A 6 15.31 -18.56 7.76
C TYR A 6 15.65 -18.88 6.30
N GLY A 7 14.72 -19.56 5.59
CA GLY A 7 14.86 -19.82 4.14
C GLY A 7 14.94 -18.55 3.31
N PHE A 8 14.18 -17.51 3.67
CA PHE A 8 14.27 -16.22 3.00
C PHE A 8 15.59 -15.50 3.27
N ILE A 9 16.07 -15.53 4.52
CA ILE A 9 17.37 -14.93 4.88
C ILE A 9 18.51 -15.62 4.12
N ALA A 10 18.50 -16.97 4.05
CA ALA A 10 19.48 -17.73 3.28
C ALA A 10 19.38 -17.42 1.77
N PHE A 11 18.16 -17.34 1.23
CA PHE A 11 17.91 -16.94 -0.16
C PHE A 11 18.50 -15.56 -0.46
N LEU A 12 18.28 -14.57 0.41
CA LEU A 12 18.85 -13.23 0.24
C LEU A 12 20.38 -13.24 0.30
N ALA A 13 20.96 -13.96 1.26
CA ALA A 13 22.43 -14.05 1.39
C ALA A 13 23.07 -14.61 0.11
N VAL A 14 22.52 -15.70 -0.42
CA VAL A 14 22.98 -16.31 -1.69
C VAL A 14 22.77 -15.33 -2.85
N LEU A 15 21.58 -14.72 -2.95
CA LEU A 15 21.26 -13.78 -4.02
C LEU A 15 22.21 -12.58 -4.03
N PHE A 16 22.49 -11.95 -2.88
CA PHE A 16 23.35 -10.78 -2.79
C PHE A 16 24.78 -11.10 -3.21
N VAL A 17 25.30 -12.26 -2.80
CA VAL A 17 26.64 -12.71 -3.21
C VAL A 17 26.67 -12.95 -4.73
N LEU A 18 25.76 -13.75 -5.26
CA LEU A 18 25.71 -14.07 -6.68
C LEU A 18 25.51 -12.81 -7.55
N TYR A 19 24.69 -11.87 -7.09
CA TYR A 19 24.38 -10.64 -7.84
C TYR A 19 25.61 -9.80 -8.15
N TYR A 20 26.54 -9.71 -7.22
CA TYR A 20 27.78 -8.95 -7.42
C TYR A 20 28.94 -9.77 -8.02
N LEU A 21 28.84 -11.10 -8.03
CA LEU A 21 29.84 -11.99 -8.64
C LEU A 21 29.63 -12.20 -10.14
N ILE A 22 28.37 -12.23 -10.61
CA ILE A 22 28.11 -12.45 -12.04
C ILE A 22 28.46 -11.23 -12.89
N PRO A 23 28.71 -11.42 -14.22
CA PRO A 23 28.86 -10.29 -15.12
C PRO A 23 27.63 -9.38 -15.09
N LYS A 24 27.83 -8.07 -14.97
CA LYS A 24 26.78 -7.08 -14.70
C LYS A 24 25.63 -7.12 -15.71
N ARG A 25 25.93 -7.38 -16.98
CA ARG A 25 24.92 -7.52 -18.04
C ARG A 25 23.86 -8.60 -17.77
N PHE A 26 24.15 -9.56 -16.89
CA PHE A 26 23.25 -10.65 -16.53
C PHE A 26 22.55 -10.46 -15.16
N GLN A 27 22.85 -9.38 -14.44
CA GLN A 27 22.26 -9.13 -13.11
C GLN A 27 20.72 -9.14 -13.15
N TRP A 28 20.13 -8.48 -14.12
CA TRP A 28 18.67 -8.47 -14.26
C TRP A 28 18.06 -9.86 -14.58
N LEU A 29 18.80 -10.73 -15.29
CA LEU A 29 18.38 -12.13 -15.53
C LEU A 29 18.46 -12.96 -14.26
N LEU A 30 19.49 -12.74 -13.42
CA LEU A 30 19.56 -13.37 -12.11
C LEU A 30 18.39 -12.96 -11.22
N LEU A 31 18.00 -11.69 -11.24
CA LEU A 31 16.82 -11.23 -10.51
C LEU A 31 15.55 -11.92 -11.00
N LEU A 32 15.36 -12.04 -12.30
CA LEU A 32 14.21 -12.78 -12.86
C LEU A 32 14.21 -14.26 -12.43
N ALA A 33 15.37 -14.90 -12.43
CA ALA A 33 15.49 -16.28 -11.93
C ALA A 33 15.17 -16.37 -10.43
N ALA A 34 15.65 -15.41 -9.63
CA ALA A 34 15.33 -15.30 -8.20
C ALA A 34 13.84 -15.10 -7.95
N ASP A 35 13.17 -14.27 -8.76
CA ASP A 35 11.71 -14.05 -8.70
C ASP A 35 10.95 -15.36 -8.97
N ILE A 36 11.34 -16.12 -10.00
CA ILE A 36 10.72 -17.40 -10.32
C ILE A 36 10.90 -18.40 -9.15
N VAL A 37 12.09 -18.49 -8.58
CA VAL A 37 12.36 -19.36 -7.41
C VAL A 37 11.50 -18.92 -6.22
N PHE A 38 11.50 -17.63 -5.91
CA PHE A 38 10.72 -17.09 -4.80
C PHE A 38 9.22 -17.40 -4.95
N TYR A 39 8.67 -17.18 -6.15
CA TYR A 39 7.26 -17.39 -6.45
C TYR A 39 6.90 -18.89 -6.48
N ALA A 40 7.76 -19.74 -7.03
CA ALA A 40 7.55 -21.19 -7.05
C ALA A 40 7.44 -21.79 -5.65
N CYS A 41 8.19 -21.24 -4.67
CA CYS A 41 8.05 -21.60 -3.25
C CYS A 41 6.71 -21.20 -2.63
N ALA A 42 5.95 -20.30 -3.24
CA ALA A 42 4.61 -19.92 -2.80
C ALA A 42 3.50 -20.72 -3.49
N GLY A 43 3.80 -21.37 -4.62
CA GLY A 43 2.88 -22.19 -5.38
C GLY A 43 2.98 -21.96 -6.88
N TRP A 44 3.34 -23.00 -7.63
CA TRP A 44 3.56 -22.92 -9.08
C TRP A 44 2.32 -22.51 -9.89
N LYS A 45 1.11 -22.82 -9.41
CA LYS A 45 -0.16 -22.44 -10.07
C LYS A 45 -0.31 -20.94 -10.23
N GLY A 46 0.18 -20.17 -9.24
CA GLY A 46 0.15 -18.71 -9.29
C GLY A 46 1.02 -18.12 -10.41
N LEU A 47 2.13 -18.80 -10.78
CA LEU A 47 2.98 -18.38 -11.90
C LEU A 47 2.23 -18.33 -13.24
N CYS A 48 1.25 -19.21 -13.45
CA CYS A 48 0.47 -19.21 -14.69
C CYS A 48 -0.35 -17.92 -14.84
N PHE A 49 -0.98 -17.46 -13.75
CA PHE A 49 -1.75 -16.20 -13.77
C PHE A 49 -0.83 -14.99 -13.95
N MET A 50 0.32 -14.96 -13.28
CA MET A 50 1.31 -13.91 -13.48
C MET A 50 1.85 -13.90 -14.92
N ALA A 51 2.19 -15.06 -15.48
CA ALA A 51 2.64 -15.19 -16.87
C ALA A 51 1.56 -14.71 -17.85
N ALA A 52 0.29 -15.04 -17.63
CA ALA A 52 -0.82 -14.55 -18.44
C ALA A 52 -0.90 -13.01 -18.41
N THR A 53 -0.83 -12.40 -17.21
CA THR A 53 -0.81 -10.93 -17.03
C THR A 53 0.39 -10.29 -17.75
N VAL A 54 1.58 -10.88 -17.65
CA VAL A 54 2.79 -10.41 -18.36
C VAL A 54 2.58 -10.44 -19.88
N VAL A 55 2.07 -11.57 -20.43
CA VAL A 55 1.85 -11.72 -21.86
C VAL A 55 0.82 -10.72 -22.36
N VAL A 56 -0.32 -10.59 -21.67
CA VAL A 56 -1.39 -9.64 -22.03
C VAL A 56 -0.86 -8.20 -22.03
N SER A 57 -0.22 -7.78 -20.94
CA SER A 57 0.29 -6.41 -20.81
C SER A 57 1.40 -6.11 -21.82
N TRP A 58 2.35 -7.04 -22.03
CA TRP A 58 3.40 -6.90 -23.04
C TRP A 58 2.84 -6.82 -24.45
N ALA A 59 1.95 -7.73 -24.84
CA ALA A 59 1.36 -7.74 -26.18
C ALA A 59 0.55 -6.45 -26.43
N ALA A 60 -0.31 -6.07 -25.49
CA ALA A 60 -1.14 -4.88 -25.62
C ALA A 60 -0.31 -3.60 -25.74
N THR A 61 0.71 -3.42 -24.90
CA THR A 61 1.57 -2.24 -24.94
C THR A 61 2.38 -2.15 -26.23
N ASN A 62 2.91 -3.27 -26.74
CA ASN A 62 3.64 -3.31 -28.00
C ASN A 62 2.71 -3.07 -29.22
N LEU A 63 1.49 -3.63 -29.23
CA LEU A 63 0.50 -3.37 -30.27
C LEU A 63 0.06 -1.89 -30.29
N MET A 64 -0.15 -1.30 -29.11
CA MET A 64 -0.48 0.15 -29.01
C MET A 64 0.68 1.02 -29.49
N GLY A 65 1.92 0.68 -29.08
CA GLY A 65 3.13 1.39 -29.52
C GLY A 65 3.38 1.30 -31.01
N ALA A 66 3.24 0.10 -31.60
CA ALA A 66 3.35 -0.10 -33.04
C ALA A 66 2.28 0.68 -33.82
N SER A 67 1.03 0.69 -33.32
CA SER A 67 -0.06 1.49 -33.90
C SER A 67 0.25 3.00 -33.85
N LEU A 68 0.81 3.49 -32.75
CA LEU A 68 1.21 4.88 -32.59
C LEU A 68 2.37 5.24 -33.51
N ALA A 69 3.39 4.40 -33.60
CA ALA A 69 4.54 4.58 -34.49
C ALA A 69 4.10 4.66 -35.96
N LYS A 70 3.21 3.73 -36.40
CA LYS A 70 2.62 3.74 -37.75
C LYS A 70 1.82 5.02 -38.01
N GLN A 71 1.01 5.46 -37.07
CA GLN A 71 0.27 6.73 -37.16
C GLN A 71 1.21 7.92 -37.30
N LYS A 72 2.27 8.01 -36.47
CA LYS A 72 3.24 9.12 -36.52
C LYS A 72 4.03 9.11 -37.83
N ALA A 73 4.45 7.93 -38.32
CA ALA A 73 5.15 7.75 -39.58
C ALA A 73 4.30 8.18 -40.78
N PHE A 74 3.05 7.71 -40.87
CA PHE A 74 2.11 8.09 -41.93
C PHE A 74 1.86 9.61 -41.98
N LEU A 75 1.60 10.22 -40.82
CA LEU A 75 1.33 11.67 -40.75
C LEU A 75 2.57 12.55 -41.11
N ARG A 76 3.77 11.95 -41.12
CA ARG A 76 5.02 12.59 -41.55
C ARG A 76 5.36 12.32 -43.02
N SER A 77 4.76 11.31 -43.66
CA SER A 77 4.94 11.00 -45.08
C SER A 77 4.32 12.09 -45.97
N ASP A 78 4.70 12.12 -47.23
CA ASP A 78 4.15 13.10 -48.16
C ASP A 78 2.65 12.91 -48.40
N GLU A 79 2.18 11.66 -48.42
CA GLU A 79 0.74 11.34 -48.47
C GLU A 79 0.01 11.91 -47.24
N GLY A 80 0.54 11.69 -46.05
CA GLY A 80 -0.05 12.19 -44.80
C GLY A 80 0.00 13.70 -44.67
N LYS A 81 1.00 14.36 -45.28
CA LYS A 81 1.08 15.83 -45.34
C LYS A 81 0.09 16.42 -46.35
N ALA A 82 -0.20 15.69 -47.44
CA ALA A 82 -1.16 16.11 -48.48
C ALA A 82 -2.61 16.02 -48.00
N LEU A 83 -2.91 15.27 -46.94
CA LEU A 83 -4.28 15.17 -46.39
C LEU A 83 -4.78 16.52 -45.87
N GLU A 84 -6.04 16.83 -46.14
CA GLU A 84 -6.74 17.93 -45.53
C GLU A 84 -6.81 17.81 -44.00
N ARG A 85 -6.98 18.93 -43.31
CA ARG A 85 -7.06 18.99 -41.84
C ARG A 85 -8.17 18.08 -41.27
N ALA A 86 -9.31 17.98 -41.97
CA ALA A 86 -10.43 17.11 -41.60
C ALA A 86 -10.06 15.63 -41.70
N GLU A 87 -9.43 15.23 -42.80
CA GLU A 87 -8.98 13.86 -43.04
C GLU A 87 -7.88 13.42 -42.06
N ARG A 88 -6.90 14.29 -41.82
CA ARG A 88 -5.87 14.04 -40.79
C ARG A 88 -6.49 13.82 -39.42
N LYS A 89 -7.53 14.59 -39.05
CA LYS A 89 -8.24 14.45 -37.79
C LYS A 89 -9.02 13.12 -37.74
N ALA A 90 -9.69 12.75 -38.83
CA ALA A 90 -10.42 11.48 -38.96
C ALA A 90 -9.47 10.27 -38.83
N TYR A 91 -8.32 10.31 -39.52
CA TYR A 91 -7.30 9.25 -39.43
C TYR A 91 -6.75 9.09 -38.02
N LYS A 92 -6.39 10.21 -37.35
CA LYS A 92 -5.96 10.18 -35.95
C LYS A 92 -7.02 9.53 -35.07
N LYS A 93 -8.27 9.96 -35.18
CA LYS A 93 -9.39 9.41 -34.39
C LYS A 93 -9.60 7.92 -34.64
N GLN A 94 -9.42 7.45 -35.86
CA GLN A 94 -9.51 6.02 -36.19
C GLN A 94 -8.38 5.22 -35.52
N CYS A 95 -7.14 5.70 -35.57
CA CYS A 95 -5.99 5.08 -34.89
C CYS A 95 -6.18 5.09 -33.36
N GLU A 96 -6.65 6.18 -32.80
CA GLU A 96 -6.97 6.28 -31.36
C GLU A 96 -8.06 5.29 -30.96
N LYS A 97 -9.13 5.12 -31.76
CA LYS A 97 -10.18 4.13 -31.50
C LYS A 97 -9.62 2.70 -31.46
N ARG A 98 -8.72 2.33 -32.40
CA ARG A 98 -8.06 1.01 -32.39
C ARG A 98 -7.21 0.82 -31.12
N ARG A 99 -6.36 1.79 -30.76
CA ARG A 99 -5.56 1.74 -29.53
C ARG A 99 -6.44 1.64 -28.28
N LYS A 100 -7.57 2.37 -28.26
CA LYS A 100 -8.54 2.30 -27.15
C LYS A 100 -9.16 0.90 -27.00
N VAL A 101 -9.45 0.21 -28.09
CA VAL A 101 -9.95 -1.17 -28.03
C VAL A 101 -8.91 -2.11 -27.40
N ILE A 102 -7.65 -2.04 -27.88
CA ILE A 102 -6.56 -2.85 -27.33
C ILE A 102 -6.38 -2.56 -25.83
N PHE A 103 -6.37 -1.28 -25.47
CA PHE A 103 -6.26 -0.81 -24.09
C PHE A 103 -7.38 -1.39 -23.20
N VAL A 104 -8.64 -1.25 -23.63
CA VAL A 104 -9.80 -1.76 -22.86
C VAL A 104 -9.74 -3.28 -22.71
N LEU A 105 -9.40 -4.01 -23.78
CA LEU A 105 -9.27 -5.47 -23.73
C LEU A 105 -8.17 -5.91 -22.75
N ALA A 106 -7.04 -5.22 -22.73
CA ALA A 106 -5.97 -5.51 -21.77
C ALA A 106 -6.41 -5.24 -20.33
N LEU A 107 -7.08 -4.11 -20.08
CA LEU A 107 -7.61 -3.81 -18.73
C LEU A 107 -8.66 -4.83 -18.29
N VAL A 108 -9.56 -5.23 -19.19
CA VAL A 108 -10.58 -6.24 -18.89
C VAL A 108 -9.94 -7.61 -18.60
N ALA A 109 -8.88 -7.98 -19.32
CA ALA A 109 -8.17 -9.23 -19.06
C ALA A 109 -7.44 -9.19 -17.70
N ASP A 110 -6.59 -8.16 -17.45
CA ASP A 110 -5.78 -8.08 -16.22
C ASP A 110 -6.64 -7.87 -14.97
N LEU A 111 -7.58 -6.92 -15.01
CA LEU A 111 -8.53 -6.69 -13.92
C LEU A 111 -9.57 -7.79 -13.80
N GLY A 112 -9.93 -8.47 -14.90
CA GLY A 112 -10.85 -9.59 -14.92
C GLY A 112 -10.28 -10.81 -14.20
N ILE A 113 -8.98 -11.12 -14.38
CA ILE A 113 -8.29 -12.16 -13.62
C ILE A 113 -8.33 -11.84 -12.11
N LEU A 114 -7.97 -10.62 -11.74
CA LEU A 114 -8.03 -10.17 -10.33
C LEU A 114 -9.46 -10.26 -9.80
N ALA A 115 -10.44 -9.76 -10.55
CA ALA A 115 -11.83 -9.74 -10.13
C ALA A 115 -12.40 -11.15 -9.95
N ALA A 116 -12.14 -12.05 -10.89
CA ALA A 116 -12.58 -13.43 -10.80
C ALA A 116 -11.98 -14.12 -9.55
N LEU A 117 -10.68 -14.03 -9.36
CA LEU A 117 -10.02 -14.75 -8.27
C LEU A 117 -10.31 -14.16 -6.88
N LYS A 118 -10.43 -12.84 -6.76
CA LYS A 118 -10.57 -12.18 -5.44
C LYS A 118 -12.03 -11.95 -5.03
N TYR A 119 -12.94 -11.66 -5.97
CA TYR A 119 -14.28 -11.15 -5.63
C TYR A 119 -15.42 -12.13 -5.89
N THR A 120 -15.20 -13.27 -6.55
CA THR A 120 -16.28 -14.22 -6.90
C THR A 120 -17.01 -14.71 -5.66
N ASN A 121 -16.32 -15.15 -4.60
CA ASN A 121 -16.97 -15.62 -3.38
C ASN A 121 -17.73 -14.51 -2.65
N PHE A 122 -17.20 -13.29 -2.65
CA PHE A 122 -17.93 -12.14 -2.10
C PHE A 122 -19.23 -11.86 -2.86
N LEU A 123 -19.21 -11.95 -4.20
CA LEU A 123 -20.42 -11.80 -5.02
C LEU A 123 -21.40 -12.95 -4.76
N ILE A 124 -20.93 -14.20 -4.70
CA ILE A 124 -21.76 -15.38 -4.40
C ILE A 124 -22.46 -15.20 -3.04
N THR A 125 -21.70 -14.83 -1.99
CA THR A 125 -22.27 -14.60 -0.66
C THR A 125 -23.37 -13.54 -0.67
N ASN A 126 -23.15 -12.42 -1.38
CA ASN A 126 -24.15 -11.36 -1.49
C ASN A 126 -25.38 -11.79 -2.32
N VAL A 127 -25.20 -12.53 -3.41
CA VAL A 127 -26.29 -13.07 -4.23
C VAL A 127 -27.12 -14.07 -3.41
N ASN A 128 -26.46 -14.98 -2.70
CA ASN A 128 -27.14 -15.94 -1.83
C ASN A 128 -27.96 -15.24 -0.75
N ALA A 129 -27.39 -14.22 -0.10
CA ALA A 129 -28.10 -13.44 0.92
C ALA A 129 -29.28 -12.64 0.37
N LEU A 130 -29.18 -12.08 -0.84
CA LEU A 130 -30.20 -11.21 -1.42
C LEU A 130 -31.36 -12.01 -2.05
N PHE A 131 -31.06 -13.13 -2.69
CA PHE A 131 -32.01 -13.91 -3.48
C PHE A 131 -32.37 -15.26 -2.82
N SER A 132 -31.86 -15.54 -1.60
CA SER A 132 -31.99 -16.84 -0.94
C SER A 132 -31.53 -18.00 -1.85
N ALA A 133 -30.50 -17.74 -2.67
CA ALA A 133 -29.90 -18.74 -3.54
C ALA A 133 -28.90 -19.61 -2.75
N ASP A 134 -28.61 -20.79 -3.26
CA ASP A 134 -27.64 -21.73 -2.66
C ASP A 134 -26.52 -22.01 -3.67
N ILE A 135 -25.83 -20.95 -4.08
CA ILE A 135 -24.67 -21.07 -4.99
C ILE A 135 -23.46 -21.43 -4.15
N ALA A 136 -22.81 -22.55 -4.47
CA ALA A 136 -21.60 -22.99 -3.78
C ALA A 136 -20.42 -22.03 -3.98
N ALA A 137 -19.66 -21.78 -2.92
CA ALA A 137 -18.40 -21.05 -3.01
C ALA A 137 -17.39 -21.79 -3.89
N VAL A 138 -16.55 -21.05 -4.62
CA VAL A 138 -15.48 -21.60 -5.43
C VAL A 138 -14.17 -21.65 -4.63
N ASP A 139 -13.45 -22.77 -4.78
CA ASP A 139 -12.14 -22.97 -4.13
C ASP A 139 -11.01 -22.63 -5.13
N TRP A 140 -10.80 -21.33 -5.34
CA TRP A 140 -9.71 -20.86 -6.19
C TRP A 140 -8.53 -20.40 -5.34
N VAL A 141 -7.35 -20.91 -5.70
CA VAL A 141 -6.11 -20.47 -5.07
C VAL A 141 -5.80 -19.05 -5.50
N LEU A 142 -5.77 -18.13 -4.53
CA LEU A 142 -5.39 -16.74 -4.77
C LEU A 142 -3.86 -16.66 -4.98
N PRO A 143 -3.38 -16.22 -6.15
CA PRO A 143 -1.95 -16.08 -6.40
C PRO A 143 -1.31 -15.04 -5.48
N LEU A 144 -0.12 -15.33 -4.96
CA LEU A 144 0.64 -14.41 -4.12
C LEU A 144 0.83 -13.06 -4.82
N GLY A 145 0.48 -11.97 -4.12
CA GLY A 145 0.69 -10.61 -4.60
C GLY A 145 -0.15 -10.18 -5.81
N ILE A 146 -1.24 -10.93 -6.15
CA ILE A 146 -2.06 -10.64 -7.33
C ILE A 146 -2.53 -9.19 -7.37
N SER A 147 -2.94 -8.61 -6.25
CA SER A 147 -3.40 -7.22 -6.19
C SER A 147 -2.28 -6.23 -6.50
N PHE A 148 -1.04 -6.51 -6.07
CA PHE A 148 0.11 -5.64 -6.28
C PHE A 148 0.60 -5.70 -7.73
N TYR A 149 0.90 -6.90 -8.25
CA TYR A 149 1.41 -7.00 -9.62
C TYR A 149 0.37 -6.59 -10.66
N THR A 150 -0.93 -6.84 -10.43
CA THR A 150 -1.98 -6.35 -11.32
C THR A 150 -1.99 -4.82 -11.37
N PHE A 151 -1.88 -4.14 -10.23
CA PHE A 151 -1.82 -2.67 -10.22
C PHE A 151 -0.56 -2.12 -10.89
N GLN A 152 0.58 -2.80 -10.75
CA GLN A 152 1.81 -2.45 -11.46
C GLN A 152 1.63 -2.58 -12.98
N THR A 153 1.13 -3.71 -13.46
CA THR A 153 0.94 -3.95 -14.90
C THR A 153 -0.15 -3.08 -15.50
N VAL A 154 -1.28 -2.91 -14.81
CA VAL A 154 -2.35 -1.99 -15.23
C VAL A 154 -1.82 -0.56 -15.34
N SER A 155 -1.03 -0.09 -14.38
CA SER A 155 -0.41 1.25 -14.48
C SER A 155 0.52 1.36 -15.69
N TYR A 156 1.30 0.31 -15.99
CA TYR A 156 2.17 0.27 -17.17
C TYR A 156 1.35 0.34 -18.48
N VAL A 157 0.28 -0.44 -18.60
CA VAL A 157 -0.62 -0.41 -19.77
C VAL A 157 -1.25 0.97 -19.96
N ILE A 158 -1.70 1.60 -18.86
CA ILE A 158 -2.28 2.96 -18.88
C ILE A 158 -1.21 3.99 -19.27
N ASP A 159 -0.01 3.93 -18.70
CA ASP A 159 1.05 4.91 -18.97
C ASP A 159 1.55 4.82 -20.42
N VAL A 160 1.59 3.62 -21.02
CA VAL A 160 1.86 3.45 -22.46
C VAL A 160 0.71 4.02 -23.32
N TYR A 161 -0.55 3.76 -22.94
CA TYR A 161 -1.70 4.34 -23.64
C TYR A 161 -1.72 5.87 -23.60
N TRP A 162 -1.30 6.46 -22.48
CA TRP A 162 -1.17 7.93 -22.33
C TRP A 162 0.13 8.50 -22.91
N GLU A 163 0.94 7.69 -23.57
CA GLU A 163 2.25 8.08 -24.17
C GLU A 163 3.25 8.62 -23.13
N LYS A 164 3.11 8.26 -21.84
CA LYS A 164 4.04 8.64 -20.77
C LYS A 164 5.29 7.77 -20.75
N VAL A 165 5.16 6.53 -21.18
CA VAL A 165 6.22 5.52 -21.19
C VAL A 165 6.21 4.80 -22.54
N GLU A 166 7.39 4.54 -23.10
CA GLU A 166 7.52 3.71 -24.29
C GLU A 166 7.33 2.23 -23.94
N PRO A 167 6.71 1.43 -24.83
CA PRO A 167 6.53 0.00 -24.60
C PRO A 167 7.87 -0.74 -24.57
N GLU A 168 8.06 -1.58 -23.56
CA GLU A 168 9.22 -2.47 -23.48
C GLU A 168 9.06 -3.64 -24.46
N LYS A 169 10.06 -3.80 -25.33
CA LYS A 169 10.03 -4.84 -26.37
C LYS A 169 10.38 -6.22 -25.82
N ASN A 170 11.23 -6.26 -24.81
CA ASN A 170 11.68 -7.51 -24.21
C ASN A 170 10.67 -7.99 -23.15
N ILE A 171 9.96 -9.08 -23.45
CA ILE A 171 8.98 -9.69 -22.55
C ILE A 171 9.59 -10.10 -21.20
N LEU A 172 10.85 -10.53 -21.15
CA LEU A 172 11.52 -10.92 -19.91
C LEU A 172 11.76 -9.73 -18.99
N ARG A 173 11.93 -8.52 -19.54
CA ARG A 173 12.02 -7.29 -18.73
C ARG A 173 10.66 -6.91 -18.18
N VAL A 174 9.58 -7.08 -18.94
CA VAL A 174 8.21 -6.90 -18.42
C VAL A 174 7.92 -7.94 -17.34
N ALA A 175 8.35 -9.19 -17.54
CA ALA A 175 8.24 -10.24 -16.54
C ALA A 175 8.97 -9.86 -15.24
N LEU A 176 10.24 -9.46 -15.30
CA LEU A 176 10.99 -9.00 -14.12
C LEU A 176 10.31 -7.83 -13.41
N PHE A 177 9.83 -6.82 -14.16
CA PHE A 177 9.10 -5.70 -13.56
C PHE A 177 7.83 -6.16 -12.81
N THR A 178 7.10 -7.11 -13.37
CA THR A 178 5.86 -7.63 -12.81
C THR A 178 6.11 -8.52 -11.60
N SER A 179 7.16 -9.35 -11.65
CA SER A 179 7.45 -10.38 -10.65
C SER A 179 8.45 -9.96 -9.58
N PHE A 180 9.03 -8.78 -9.65
CA PHE A 180 10.12 -8.35 -8.77
C PHE A 180 9.79 -8.62 -7.29
N PHE A 181 10.34 -9.72 -6.77
CA PHE A 181 9.89 -10.36 -5.52
C PHE A 181 9.86 -9.42 -4.31
N PRO A 182 10.77 -8.44 -4.16
CA PRO A 182 10.67 -7.54 -3.02
C PRO A 182 9.35 -6.75 -2.98
N LEU A 183 8.76 -6.46 -4.14
CA LEU A 183 7.54 -5.64 -4.25
C LEU A 183 6.23 -6.45 -4.21
N LEU A 184 6.30 -7.80 -4.37
CA LEU A 184 5.11 -8.64 -4.57
C LEU A 184 4.21 -8.76 -3.34
N ILE A 185 4.79 -8.86 -2.14
CA ILE A 185 4.03 -9.16 -0.91
C ILE A 185 3.51 -7.88 -0.26
N GLN A 186 4.39 -6.91 -0.05
CA GLN A 186 4.12 -5.71 0.77
C GLN A 186 4.82 -4.47 0.24
N GLY A 187 5.51 -4.57 -0.90
CA GLY A 187 6.30 -3.49 -1.46
C GLY A 187 5.47 -2.29 -1.92
N PRO A 188 6.11 -1.14 -2.14
CA PRO A 188 5.45 -0.01 -2.78
C PRO A 188 4.97 -0.37 -4.18
N ILE A 189 3.73 -0.01 -4.54
CA ILE A 189 3.22 -0.18 -5.90
C ILE A 189 4.02 0.73 -6.82
N SER A 190 4.99 0.13 -7.52
CA SER A 190 5.96 0.85 -8.35
C SER A 190 5.47 0.95 -9.80
N ARG A 191 5.74 2.09 -10.44
CA ARG A 191 5.45 2.27 -11.86
C ARG A 191 6.64 1.84 -12.70
N PHE A 192 6.38 1.38 -13.92
CA PHE A 192 7.44 0.97 -14.84
C PHE A 192 8.46 2.09 -15.09
N GLY A 193 7.96 3.32 -15.34
CA GLY A 193 8.82 4.48 -15.57
C GLY A 193 9.71 4.86 -14.38
N ASP A 194 9.27 4.59 -13.14
CA ASP A 194 10.04 4.90 -11.93
C ASP A 194 11.13 3.83 -11.64
N LEU A 195 10.87 2.58 -12.03
CA LEU A 195 11.72 1.45 -11.64
C LEU A 195 12.71 1.03 -12.72
N LYS A 196 12.34 1.14 -14.02
CA LYS A 196 13.08 0.60 -15.16
C LYS A 196 14.56 1.03 -15.20
N ASP A 197 14.82 2.30 -14.87
CA ASP A 197 16.17 2.88 -15.03
C ASP A 197 17.18 2.28 -14.04
N THR A 198 16.74 1.79 -12.89
CA THR A 198 17.59 1.10 -11.93
C THR A 198 17.42 -0.41 -11.97
N LEU A 199 16.22 -0.94 -12.28
CA LEU A 199 15.98 -2.38 -12.33
C LEU A 199 16.79 -3.09 -13.44
N PHE A 200 17.01 -2.40 -14.56
CA PHE A 200 17.72 -2.95 -15.73
C PHE A 200 19.14 -2.41 -15.89
N ALA A 201 19.59 -1.56 -14.97
CA ALA A 201 20.93 -1.02 -14.98
C ALA A 201 21.96 -2.06 -14.52
N GLU A 202 23.23 -1.81 -14.88
CA GLU A 202 24.37 -2.54 -14.35
C GLU A 202 24.82 -1.92 -13.03
N HIS A 203 24.92 -2.72 -11.97
CA HIS A 203 25.29 -2.26 -10.64
C HIS A 203 26.68 -2.74 -10.21
N LYS A 204 27.43 -1.84 -9.57
CA LYS A 204 28.67 -2.16 -8.87
C LYS A 204 28.39 -2.24 -7.38
N ALA A 205 29.16 -3.05 -6.67
CA ALA A 205 29.11 -3.07 -5.22
C ALA A 205 29.53 -1.68 -4.68
N ASP A 206 28.62 -1.04 -3.97
CA ASP A 206 28.85 0.20 -3.23
C ASP A 206 28.66 -0.05 -1.75
N PHE A 207 29.71 0.14 -0.97
CA PHE A 207 29.71 -0.21 0.45
C PHE A 207 28.69 0.60 1.26
N LYS A 208 28.56 1.91 1.00
CA LYS A 208 27.58 2.75 1.69
C LYS A 208 26.16 2.32 1.37
N GLN A 209 25.87 2.08 0.10
CA GLN A 209 24.57 1.63 -0.37
C GLN A 209 24.16 0.28 0.22
N ILE A 210 25.07 -0.71 0.19
CA ILE A 210 24.87 -2.04 0.76
C ILE A 210 24.66 -1.95 2.26
N SER A 211 25.52 -1.21 2.99
CA SER A 211 25.36 -0.98 4.43
C SER A 211 24.02 -0.37 4.78
N PHE A 212 23.60 0.66 4.05
CA PHE A 212 22.30 1.31 4.27
C PHE A 212 21.12 0.40 3.98
N GLY A 213 21.24 -0.46 2.97
CA GLY A 213 20.22 -1.48 2.68
C GLY A 213 20.12 -2.51 3.80
N LEU A 214 21.23 -3.06 4.27
CA LEU A 214 21.28 -4.03 5.38
C LEU A 214 20.77 -3.42 6.70
N GLN A 215 21.16 -2.19 7.02
CA GLN A 215 20.65 -1.47 8.18
C GLN A 215 19.13 -1.29 8.11
N ARG A 216 18.60 -1.03 6.91
CA ARG A 216 17.15 -0.88 6.70
C ARG A 216 16.41 -2.20 6.85
N ILE A 217 16.95 -3.30 6.33
CA ILE A 217 16.43 -4.65 6.53
C ILE A 217 16.35 -4.97 8.02
N LEU A 218 17.44 -4.73 8.75
CA LEU A 218 17.50 -4.97 10.19
C LEU A 218 16.47 -4.14 10.98
N TRP A 219 16.32 -2.87 10.63
CA TRP A 219 15.27 -2.00 11.20
C TRP A 219 13.87 -2.51 10.90
N GLY A 220 13.64 -3.05 9.71
CA GLY A 220 12.40 -3.70 9.34
C GLY A 220 12.12 -4.93 10.20
N TYR A 221 13.11 -5.82 10.40
CA TYR A 221 12.98 -6.96 11.30
C TYR A 221 12.73 -6.58 12.75
N PHE A 222 13.39 -5.53 13.25
CA PHE A 222 13.12 -5.02 14.60
C PHE A 222 11.64 -4.63 14.76
N LYS A 223 11.09 -3.86 13.84
CA LYS A 223 9.68 -3.47 13.89
C LYS A 223 8.75 -4.68 13.80
N LYS A 224 9.00 -5.59 12.87
CA LYS A 224 8.17 -6.79 12.66
C LYS A 224 8.25 -7.73 13.86
N LEU A 225 9.45 -8.20 14.20
CA LEU A 225 9.63 -9.31 15.15
C LEU A 225 9.57 -8.88 16.62
N VAL A 226 10.05 -7.67 16.95
CA VAL A 226 10.10 -7.22 18.35
C VAL A 226 8.83 -6.50 18.76
N ILE A 227 8.18 -5.78 17.83
CA ILE A 227 7.01 -4.95 18.15
C ILE A 227 5.72 -5.59 17.62
N ALA A 228 5.60 -5.76 16.30
CA ALA A 228 4.34 -6.14 15.67
C ALA A 228 3.87 -7.54 16.07
N ASP A 229 4.69 -8.57 15.86
CA ASP A 229 4.34 -9.96 16.14
C ASP A 229 4.07 -10.20 17.62
N ARG A 230 4.70 -9.42 18.50
CA ARG A 230 4.44 -9.44 19.93
C ARG A 230 3.08 -8.84 20.29
N LEU A 231 2.77 -7.64 19.77
CA LEU A 231 1.49 -6.98 20.02
C LEU A 231 0.30 -7.72 19.41
N LEU A 232 0.52 -8.44 18.31
CA LEU A 232 -0.52 -9.20 17.59
C LEU A 232 -1.26 -10.17 18.51
N ALA A 233 -0.60 -10.79 19.48
CA ALA A 233 -1.24 -11.70 20.45
C ALA A 233 -2.36 -10.99 21.24
N ALA A 234 -2.05 -9.83 21.83
CA ALA A 234 -3.04 -9.06 22.59
C ALA A 234 -4.14 -8.48 21.68
N VAL A 235 -3.78 -8.02 20.48
CA VAL A 235 -4.76 -7.52 19.50
C VAL A 235 -5.72 -8.64 19.10
N THR A 236 -5.21 -9.84 18.80
CA THR A 236 -6.02 -10.99 18.42
C THR A 236 -6.97 -11.39 19.56
N ALA A 237 -6.51 -11.41 20.80
CA ALA A 237 -7.34 -11.72 21.96
C ALA A 237 -8.48 -10.67 22.12
N LEU A 238 -8.14 -9.38 22.09
CA LEU A 238 -9.12 -8.28 22.25
C LEU A 238 -10.17 -8.23 21.13
N CYS A 239 -9.73 -8.40 19.88
CA CYS A 239 -10.65 -8.34 18.73
C CYS A 239 -11.40 -9.66 18.51
N GLY A 240 -10.87 -10.78 19.01
CA GLY A 240 -11.47 -12.11 18.85
C GLY A 240 -12.71 -12.35 19.73
N ASP A 241 -12.82 -11.66 20.86
CA ASP A 241 -13.98 -11.75 21.76
C ASP A 241 -14.59 -10.39 22.09
N PRO A 242 -15.37 -9.80 21.15
CA PRO A 242 -16.00 -8.51 21.34
C PRO A 242 -17.14 -8.50 22.37
N SER A 243 -17.53 -9.66 22.88
CA SER A 243 -18.54 -9.77 23.94
C SER A 243 -17.94 -9.57 25.33
N THR A 244 -16.73 -10.06 25.54
CA THR A 244 -16.00 -9.94 26.81
C THR A 244 -15.24 -8.60 26.88
N TYR A 245 -14.55 -8.24 25.81
CA TYR A 245 -13.69 -7.06 25.78
C TYR A 245 -14.43 -5.82 25.23
N THR A 246 -15.16 -5.13 26.12
CA THR A 246 -15.93 -3.91 25.82
C THR A 246 -15.26 -2.66 26.40
N GLY A 247 -15.78 -1.47 26.11
CA GLY A 247 -15.37 -0.21 26.73
C GLY A 247 -13.89 0.13 26.59
N ALA A 248 -13.19 0.18 27.73
CA ALA A 248 -11.75 0.49 27.79
C ALA A 248 -10.89 -0.49 26.96
N TYR A 249 -11.30 -1.77 26.90
CA TYR A 249 -10.58 -2.79 26.13
C TYR A 249 -10.63 -2.53 24.63
N VAL A 250 -11.75 -2.03 24.11
CA VAL A 250 -11.88 -1.64 22.69
C VAL A 250 -10.96 -0.47 22.37
N PHE A 251 -10.89 0.54 23.26
CA PHE A 251 -9.97 1.66 23.09
C PHE A 251 -8.50 1.21 23.12
N ILE A 252 -8.13 0.40 24.11
CA ILE A 252 -6.77 -0.17 24.23
C ILE A 252 -6.45 -1.01 22.99
N GLY A 253 -7.38 -1.88 22.56
CA GLY A 253 -7.24 -2.71 21.37
C GLY A 253 -7.01 -1.88 20.11
N ALA A 254 -7.77 -0.80 19.91
CA ALA A 254 -7.60 0.09 18.77
C ALA A 254 -6.23 0.80 18.75
N VAL A 255 -5.70 1.19 19.91
CA VAL A 255 -4.37 1.81 20.04
C VAL A 255 -3.26 0.78 19.82
N LEU A 256 -3.37 -0.42 20.41
CA LEU A 256 -2.42 -1.50 20.22
C LEU A 256 -2.41 -1.95 18.75
N TYR A 257 -3.58 -2.08 18.12
CA TYR A 257 -3.68 -2.41 16.70
C TYR A 257 -3.06 -1.33 15.80
N ALA A 258 -3.19 -0.05 16.15
CA ALA A 258 -2.53 1.02 15.40
C ALA A 258 -0.99 0.91 15.49
N ALA A 259 -0.44 0.56 16.65
CA ALA A 259 0.99 0.37 16.85
C ALA A 259 1.49 -0.91 16.15
N GLU A 260 0.76 -2.02 16.29
CA GLU A 260 1.02 -3.29 15.63
C GLU A 260 1.04 -3.13 14.12
N LEU A 261 -0.05 -2.64 13.53
CA LEU A 261 -0.22 -2.43 12.09
C LEU A 261 0.88 -1.52 11.50
N TYR A 262 1.24 -0.44 12.23
CA TYR A 262 2.30 0.45 11.77
C TYR A 262 3.68 -0.23 11.81
N ALA A 263 3.96 -0.98 12.85
CA ALA A 263 5.22 -1.72 12.98
C ALA A 263 5.30 -2.86 11.95
N ASP A 264 4.22 -3.63 11.76
CA ASP A 264 4.12 -4.72 10.79
C ASP A 264 4.31 -4.22 9.36
N PHE A 265 3.47 -3.28 8.95
CA PHE A 265 3.47 -2.83 7.57
C PHE A 265 4.73 -2.04 7.22
N THR A 266 5.16 -1.10 8.08
CA THR A 266 6.41 -0.37 7.81
C THR A 266 7.64 -1.27 7.97
N GLY A 267 7.57 -2.31 8.79
CA GLY A 267 8.63 -3.32 8.92
C GLY A 267 8.85 -4.06 7.60
N GLY A 268 7.78 -4.60 7.02
CA GLY A 268 7.85 -5.27 5.73
C GLY A 268 8.30 -4.35 4.59
N ILE A 269 7.81 -3.10 4.56
CA ILE A 269 8.25 -2.09 3.59
C ILE A 269 9.75 -1.78 3.75
N ASP A 270 10.26 -1.68 4.98
CA ASP A 270 11.69 -1.41 5.18
C ASP A 270 12.56 -2.60 4.77
N ILE A 271 12.12 -3.84 5.00
CA ILE A 271 12.78 -5.03 4.46
C ILE A 271 12.81 -4.97 2.94
N THR A 272 11.68 -4.73 2.30
CA THR A 272 11.52 -4.64 0.84
C THR A 272 12.44 -3.59 0.22
N ILE A 273 12.38 -2.34 0.71
CA ILE A 273 13.18 -1.24 0.18
C ILE A 273 14.67 -1.48 0.51
N GLY A 274 14.96 -2.06 1.68
CA GLY A 274 16.32 -2.44 2.06
C GLY A 274 16.94 -3.46 1.11
N VAL A 275 16.20 -4.52 0.76
CA VAL A 275 16.63 -5.52 -0.23
C VAL A 275 16.87 -4.88 -1.59
N ALA A 276 15.94 -4.06 -2.07
CA ALA A 276 16.11 -3.34 -3.33
C ALA A 276 17.36 -2.41 -3.27
N GLN A 277 17.56 -1.73 -2.14
CA GLN A 277 18.71 -0.85 -1.92
C GLN A 277 20.05 -1.61 -1.94
N VAL A 278 20.13 -2.80 -1.32
CA VAL A 278 21.34 -3.66 -1.42
C VAL A 278 21.64 -3.98 -2.88
N LEU A 279 20.61 -4.25 -3.69
CA LEU A 279 20.75 -4.58 -5.12
C LEU A 279 20.97 -3.36 -6.03
N GLY A 280 21.02 -2.14 -5.48
CA GLY A 280 21.18 -0.91 -6.27
C GLY A 280 19.88 -0.35 -6.87
N ILE A 281 18.74 -0.99 -6.61
CA ILE A 281 17.45 -0.65 -7.19
C ILE A 281 16.75 0.39 -6.33
N LYS A 282 16.32 1.50 -6.94
CA LYS A 282 15.64 2.60 -6.22
C LYS A 282 14.15 2.36 -6.20
N VAL A 283 13.62 2.22 -4.99
CA VAL A 283 12.19 2.09 -4.71
C VAL A 283 11.72 3.30 -3.90
N LYS A 284 10.53 3.82 -4.21
CA LYS A 284 9.96 5.00 -3.53
C LYS A 284 9.54 4.68 -2.10
N GLU A 285 9.64 5.68 -1.22
CA GLU A 285 9.13 5.58 0.14
C GLU A 285 7.59 5.42 0.14
N ASN A 286 7.10 4.56 1.04
CA ASN A 286 5.67 4.27 1.16
C ASN A 286 5.05 4.86 2.44
N PHE A 287 5.88 5.24 3.42
CA PHE A 287 5.48 5.85 4.67
C PHE A 287 6.39 7.01 5.04
N ILE A 288 5.79 8.13 5.48
CA ILE A 288 6.51 9.31 5.98
C ILE A 288 5.87 9.75 7.29
N ARG A 289 6.11 8.98 8.38
CA ARG A 289 5.67 9.28 9.75
C ARG A 289 4.18 9.70 9.84
N PRO A 290 3.23 8.84 9.41
CA PRO A 290 1.82 9.19 9.27
C PRO A 290 1.16 9.62 10.59
N TYR A 291 1.61 9.08 11.74
CA TYR A 291 1.06 9.44 13.05
C TYR A 291 1.47 10.82 13.57
N PHE A 292 2.31 11.56 12.84
CA PHE A 292 2.56 12.98 13.07
C PHE A 292 1.60 13.91 12.32
N SER A 293 0.64 13.35 11.59
CA SER A 293 -0.30 14.11 10.76
C SER A 293 -1.32 14.87 11.60
N ARG A 294 -1.61 16.10 11.21
CA ARG A 294 -2.55 17.01 11.90
C ARG A 294 -3.99 16.92 11.38
N ASN A 295 -4.18 16.23 10.26
CA ASN A 295 -5.50 16.02 9.66
C ASN A 295 -5.50 14.77 8.77
N ILE A 296 -6.69 14.26 8.47
CA ILE A 296 -6.87 13.01 7.69
C ILE A 296 -6.26 13.09 6.29
N ALA A 297 -6.31 14.25 5.62
CA ALA A 297 -5.73 14.40 4.29
C ALA A 297 -4.20 14.36 4.32
N GLU A 298 -3.56 14.88 5.37
CA GLU A 298 -2.13 14.75 5.60
C GLU A 298 -1.75 13.32 5.94
N TYR A 299 -2.55 12.64 6.78
CA TYR A 299 -2.35 11.24 7.12
C TYR A 299 -2.24 10.38 5.85
N TRP A 300 -3.17 10.48 4.91
CA TRP A 300 -3.17 9.70 3.67
C TRP A 300 -2.09 10.13 2.67
N ARG A 301 -1.50 11.30 2.79
CA ARG A 301 -0.28 11.67 2.05
C ARG A 301 0.99 11.04 2.62
N ARG A 302 0.94 10.57 3.88
CA ARG A 302 2.07 9.99 4.62
C ARG A 302 1.93 8.47 4.83
N TRP A 303 0.73 7.92 4.71
CA TRP A 303 0.41 6.51 4.85
C TRP A 303 0.19 5.86 3.49
N HIS A 304 0.86 4.72 3.23
CA HIS A 304 0.72 3.91 2.00
C HIS A 304 0.71 4.77 0.72
N ILE A 305 1.75 5.59 0.57
CA ILE A 305 1.85 6.67 -0.42
C ILE A 305 1.69 6.15 -1.84
N SER A 306 2.29 4.98 -2.14
CA SER A 306 2.24 4.40 -3.49
C SER A 306 0.82 4.03 -3.90
N MET A 307 0.03 3.43 -3.01
CA MET A 307 -1.39 3.12 -3.23
C MET A 307 -2.20 4.42 -3.41
N GLY A 308 -2.07 5.37 -2.48
CA GLY A 308 -2.79 6.63 -2.56
C GLY A 308 -2.50 7.41 -3.85
N THR A 309 -1.24 7.41 -4.30
CA THR A 309 -0.83 8.03 -5.59
C THR A 309 -1.38 7.26 -6.78
N TRP A 310 -1.41 5.92 -6.71
CA TRP A 310 -1.98 5.09 -7.77
C TRP A 310 -3.47 5.39 -7.98
N PHE A 311 -4.27 5.31 -6.92
CA PHE A 311 -5.71 5.61 -6.99
C PHE A 311 -5.98 7.05 -7.41
N LYS A 312 -5.19 8.00 -6.93
CA LYS A 312 -5.31 9.41 -7.31
C LYS A 312 -5.08 9.62 -8.81
N ASP A 313 -4.02 9.03 -9.37
CA ASP A 313 -3.61 9.32 -10.74
C ASP A 313 -4.38 8.50 -11.79
N TYR A 314 -4.82 7.27 -11.45
CA TYR A 314 -5.48 6.38 -12.41
C TYR A 314 -7.01 6.30 -12.22
N ILE A 315 -7.54 6.73 -11.08
CA ILE A 315 -8.99 6.74 -10.81
C ILE A 315 -9.51 8.16 -10.58
N PHE A 316 -9.01 8.84 -9.53
CA PHE A 316 -9.55 10.14 -9.12
C PHE A 316 -9.43 11.20 -10.21
N TYR A 317 -8.24 11.44 -10.74
CA TYR A 317 -8.05 12.49 -11.74
C TYR A 317 -8.79 12.21 -13.06
N PRO A 318 -8.69 11.02 -13.68
CA PRO A 318 -9.47 10.73 -14.89
C PRO A 318 -10.97 10.89 -14.70
N LEU A 319 -11.49 10.45 -13.55
CA LEU A 319 -12.91 10.56 -13.24
C LEU A 319 -13.33 12.02 -13.01
N SER A 320 -12.55 12.80 -12.27
CA SER A 320 -12.87 14.19 -11.92
C SER A 320 -13.00 15.11 -13.14
N VAL A 321 -12.31 14.78 -14.24
CA VAL A 321 -12.36 15.51 -15.52
C VAL A 321 -13.20 14.80 -16.59
N ALA A 322 -13.88 13.70 -16.25
CA ALA A 322 -14.69 12.95 -17.22
C ALA A 322 -15.83 13.82 -17.78
N PRO A 323 -16.03 13.85 -19.13
CA PRO A 323 -16.99 14.73 -19.76
C PRO A 323 -18.43 14.58 -19.24
N TRP A 324 -18.85 13.36 -18.91
CA TRP A 324 -20.19 13.09 -18.36
C TRP A 324 -20.34 13.68 -16.94
N LEU A 325 -19.30 13.59 -16.11
CA LEU A 325 -19.32 14.11 -14.74
C LEU A 325 -19.25 15.64 -14.72
N LEU A 326 -18.48 16.24 -15.64
CA LEU A 326 -18.47 17.69 -15.84
C LEU A 326 -19.81 18.24 -16.35
N LYS A 327 -20.52 17.48 -17.21
CA LYS A 327 -21.89 17.81 -17.62
C LYS A 327 -22.87 17.76 -16.44
N LEU A 328 -22.75 16.71 -15.61
CA LEU A 328 -23.55 16.57 -14.39
C LEU A 328 -23.29 17.74 -13.42
N SER A 329 -22.03 18.11 -13.21
CA SER A 329 -21.62 19.26 -12.39
C SER A 329 -22.23 20.58 -12.90
N LYS A 330 -22.20 20.81 -14.22
CA LYS A 330 -22.86 21.98 -14.83
C LYS A 330 -24.37 22.00 -14.64
N SER A 331 -25.02 20.84 -14.73
CA SER A 331 -26.46 20.71 -14.47
C SER A 331 -26.80 20.98 -13.01
N ALA A 332 -26.01 20.43 -12.09
CA ALA A 332 -26.19 20.63 -10.65
C ALA A 332 -26.01 22.11 -10.24
N ARG A 333 -25.06 22.83 -10.86
CA ARG A 333 -24.87 24.27 -10.68
C ARG A 333 -26.13 25.07 -11.01
N LYS A 334 -26.85 24.67 -12.07
CA LYS A 334 -28.07 25.37 -12.52
C LYS A 334 -29.31 24.97 -11.71
N LYS A 335 -29.43 23.67 -11.33
CA LYS A 335 -30.66 23.10 -10.76
C LYS A 335 -30.67 23.06 -9.24
N ILE A 336 -29.51 22.98 -8.57
CA ILE A 336 -29.38 22.83 -7.12
C ILE A 336 -28.71 24.09 -6.53
N SER A 337 -27.41 24.25 -6.71
CA SER A 337 -26.65 25.44 -6.34
C SER A 337 -25.31 25.52 -7.04
N ASP A 338 -24.79 26.72 -7.26
CA ASP A 338 -23.47 26.93 -7.87
C ASP A 338 -22.36 26.33 -7.00
N GLY A 339 -22.43 26.50 -5.68
CA GLY A 339 -21.44 25.96 -4.74
C GLY A 339 -21.36 24.43 -4.76
N PHE A 340 -22.51 23.74 -4.66
CA PHE A 340 -22.58 22.29 -4.73
C PHE A 340 -22.10 21.76 -6.10
N GLY A 341 -22.60 22.35 -7.18
CA GLY A 341 -22.26 21.89 -8.52
C GLY A 341 -20.77 22.02 -8.85
N ARG A 342 -20.03 23.01 -8.31
CA ARG A 342 -18.57 23.13 -8.46
C ARG A 342 -17.83 21.97 -7.78
N LYS A 343 -18.32 21.48 -6.67
CA LYS A 343 -17.69 20.43 -5.86
C LYS A 343 -18.11 19.01 -6.27
N LEU A 344 -19.22 18.86 -7.03
CA LEU A 344 -19.83 17.56 -7.32
C LEU A 344 -18.87 16.58 -7.98
N SER A 345 -18.04 17.03 -8.94
CA SER A 345 -17.07 16.13 -9.59
C SER A 345 -16.01 15.62 -8.60
N VAL A 346 -15.56 16.47 -7.68
CA VAL A 346 -14.60 16.07 -6.62
C VAL A 346 -15.26 15.10 -5.64
N TYR A 347 -16.51 15.36 -5.23
CA TYR A 347 -17.25 14.47 -4.32
C TYR A 347 -17.43 13.07 -4.90
N VAL A 348 -17.98 12.99 -6.11
CA VAL A 348 -18.17 11.69 -6.79
C VAL A 348 -16.84 10.98 -6.98
N SER A 349 -15.82 11.69 -7.44
CA SER A 349 -14.49 11.09 -7.65
C SER A 349 -13.87 10.61 -6.34
N THR A 350 -14.03 11.34 -5.24
CA THR A 350 -13.54 10.93 -3.91
C THR A 350 -14.27 9.68 -3.43
N ILE A 351 -15.61 9.67 -3.49
CA ILE A 351 -16.42 8.52 -3.03
C ILE A 351 -16.07 7.27 -3.83
N VAL A 352 -16.02 7.37 -5.18
CA VAL A 352 -15.67 6.22 -6.04
C VAL A 352 -14.25 5.74 -5.76
N THR A 353 -13.29 6.66 -5.62
CA THR A 353 -11.89 6.31 -5.32
C THR A 353 -11.78 5.55 -4.01
N TRP A 354 -12.41 6.01 -2.95
CA TRP A 354 -12.36 5.38 -1.65
C TRP A 354 -13.18 4.10 -1.55
N PHE A 355 -14.30 4.01 -2.26
CA PHE A 355 -15.05 2.76 -2.43
C PHE A 355 -14.14 1.68 -3.05
N LEU A 356 -13.48 2.01 -4.17
CA LEU A 356 -12.55 1.09 -4.84
C LEU A 356 -11.31 0.79 -3.99
N THR A 357 -10.83 1.77 -3.21
CA THR A 357 -9.73 1.54 -2.25
C THR A 357 -10.14 0.54 -1.16
N GLY A 358 -11.33 0.69 -0.60
CA GLY A 358 -11.87 -0.26 0.37
C GLY A 358 -12.00 -1.66 -0.24
N LEU A 359 -12.64 -1.77 -1.39
CA LEU A 359 -12.80 -3.05 -2.09
C LEU A 359 -11.45 -3.70 -2.45
N TRP A 360 -10.44 -2.92 -2.80
CA TRP A 360 -9.09 -3.42 -3.06
C TRP A 360 -8.43 -4.04 -1.81
N HIS A 361 -8.64 -3.45 -0.63
CA HIS A 361 -8.14 -3.99 0.64
C HIS A 361 -8.71 -5.38 0.92
N GLY A 362 -10.02 -5.61 0.70
CA GLY A 362 -10.60 -6.91 0.92
C GLY A 362 -12.00 -7.04 0.31
N ALA A 363 -12.34 -8.26 -0.08
CA ALA A 363 -13.65 -8.63 -0.60
C ALA A 363 -14.65 -8.85 0.57
N ALA A 364 -14.90 -7.80 1.36
CA ALA A 364 -15.81 -7.84 2.50
C ALA A 364 -16.38 -6.45 2.82
N TRP A 365 -17.55 -6.40 3.43
CA TRP A 365 -18.29 -5.16 3.70
C TRP A 365 -17.58 -4.23 4.68
N ASN A 366 -16.85 -4.75 5.65
CA ASN A 366 -16.05 -3.93 6.58
C ASN A 366 -15.04 -3.04 5.85
N PHE A 367 -14.38 -3.55 4.80
CA PHE A 367 -13.45 -2.76 3.99
C PHE A 367 -14.16 -1.73 3.12
N VAL A 368 -15.32 -2.07 2.55
CA VAL A 368 -16.14 -1.13 1.79
C VAL A 368 -16.59 0.03 2.67
N VAL A 369 -17.12 -0.27 3.85
CA VAL A 369 -17.57 0.73 4.84
C VAL A 369 -16.40 1.55 5.34
N TRP A 370 -15.25 0.93 5.63
CA TRP A 370 -14.02 1.62 5.98
C TRP A 370 -13.59 2.64 4.91
N GLY A 371 -13.62 2.24 3.64
CA GLY A 371 -13.30 3.15 2.52
C GLY A 371 -14.30 4.32 2.45
N LEU A 372 -15.59 4.05 2.53
CA LEU A 372 -16.62 5.10 2.49
C LEU A 372 -16.55 6.07 3.69
N LEU A 373 -16.21 5.58 4.88
CA LEU A 373 -15.99 6.44 6.06
C LEU A 373 -14.76 7.34 5.87
N ASN A 374 -13.68 6.82 5.28
CA ASN A 374 -12.54 7.66 4.93
C ASN A 374 -12.93 8.76 3.93
N ALA A 375 -13.71 8.43 2.87
CA ALA A 375 -14.25 9.42 1.95
C ALA A 375 -15.08 10.46 2.69
N PHE A 376 -15.99 10.04 3.57
CA PHE A 376 -16.84 10.92 4.37
C PHE A 376 -16.03 11.92 5.20
N PHE A 377 -15.05 11.44 5.99
CA PHE A 377 -14.24 12.33 6.82
C PHE A 377 -13.31 13.25 6.02
N ILE A 378 -12.83 12.82 4.85
CA ILE A 378 -12.04 13.67 3.95
C ILE A 378 -12.92 14.79 3.38
N LEU A 379 -14.11 14.46 2.90
CA LEU A 379 -15.06 15.45 2.37
C LEU A 379 -15.55 16.39 3.46
N LEU A 380 -15.85 15.86 4.65
CA LEU A 380 -16.24 16.66 5.81
C LEU A 380 -15.12 17.65 6.19
N ALA A 381 -13.87 17.20 6.24
CA ALA A 381 -12.74 18.07 6.52
C ALA A 381 -12.57 19.19 5.47
N GLU A 382 -12.84 18.91 4.20
CA GLU A 382 -12.80 19.93 3.13
C GLU A 382 -13.94 20.95 3.27
N GLU A 383 -15.15 20.51 3.66
CA GLU A 383 -16.27 21.42 3.92
C GLU A 383 -16.04 22.33 5.13
N PHE A 384 -15.42 21.79 6.19
CA PHE A 384 -15.08 22.59 7.37
C PHE A 384 -13.82 23.43 7.24
N LYS A 385 -13.08 23.30 6.13
CA LYS A 385 -11.84 24.04 5.89
C LYS A 385 -11.99 25.58 5.99
N PRO A 386 -13.03 26.22 5.43
CA PRO A 386 -13.21 27.67 5.58
C PRO A 386 -13.41 28.09 7.05
N VAL A 387 -14.16 27.30 7.83
CA VAL A 387 -14.37 27.54 9.25
C VAL A 387 -13.07 27.41 10.03
N SER A 388 -12.33 26.34 9.77
CA SER A 388 -11.01 26.10 10.36
C SER A 388 -10.01 27.22 10.01
N GLN A 389 -10.01 27.71 8.77
CA GLN A 389 -9.14 28.81 8.37
C GLN A 389 -9.49 30.12 9.08
N ARG A 390 -10.78 30.45 9.22
CA ARG A 390 -11.24 31.63 9.98
C ARG A 390 -10.84 31.53 11.46
N PHE A 391 -11.03 30.36 12.06
CA PHE A 391 -10.60 30.10 13.45
C PHE A 391 -9.10 30.31 13.61
N ARG A 392 -8.30 29.73 12.73
CA ARG A 392 -6.83 29.85 12.75
C ARG A 392 -6.36 31.30 12.59
N ALA A 393 -6.98 32.07 11.68
CA ALA A 393 -6.67 33.48 11.49
C ALA A 393 -7.00 34.31 12.73
N LYS A 394 -8.14 33.99 13.41
CA LYS A 394 -8.55 34.70 14.63
C LYS A 394 -7.69 34.35 15.85
N HIS A 395 -7.15 33.12 15.93
CA HIS A 395 -6.46 32.59 17.10
C HIS A 395 -5.02 32.14 16.77
N GLU A 396 -4.27 32.96 16.04
CA GLU A 396 -2.93 32.63 15.53
C GLU A 396 -1.96 32.16 16.63
N ARG A 397 -1.91 32.86 17.77
CA ARG A 397 -1.06 32.48 18.91
C ARG A 397 -1.38 31.08 19.47
N LEU A 398 -2.66 30.74 19.55
CA LEU A 398 -3.10 29.44 20.03
C LEU A 398 -2.69 28.33 19.05
N VAL A 399 -2.99 28.52 17.76
CA VAL A 399 -2.78 27.47 16.73
C VAL A 399 -1.32 27.28 16.34
N SER A 400 -0.46 28.28 16.59
CA SER A 400 1.00 28.15 16.42
C SER A 400 1.66 27.44 17.60
N GLY A 401 0.98 27.36 18.75
CA GLY A 401 1.48 26.74 19.97
C GLY A 401 1.72 25.23 19.84
N PHE A 402 2.67 24.71 20.63
CA PHE A 402 2.99 23.27 20.68
C PHE A 402 1.77 22.45 21.11
N GLY A 403 1.04 22.86 22.14
CA GLY A 403 -0.13 22.13 22.65
C GLY A 403 -1.23 21.96 21.60
N TYR A 404 -1.50 22.99 20.77
CA TYR A 404 -2.49 22.87 19.69
C TYR A 404 -2.04 21.89 18.60
N ARG A 405 -0.75 21.86 18.28
CA ARG A 405 -0.18 20.88 17.35
C ARG A 405 -0.33 19.45 17.86
N VAL A 406 -0.06 19.23 19.16
CA VAL A 406 -0.26 17.94 19.81
C VAL A 406 -1.75 17.53 19.76
N PHE A 407 -2.66 18.46 20.08
CA PHE A 407 -4.09 18.21 19.98
C PHE A 407 -4.53 17.79 18.57
N GLU A 408 -4.08 18.49 17.52
CA GLU A 408 -4.40 18.13 16.14
C GLU A 408 -3.89 16.75 15.76
N THR A 409 -2.68 16.41 16.19
CA THR A 409 -2.04 15.12 15.95
C THR A 409 -2.79 14.00 16.68
N LEU A 410 -3.07 14.17 17.99
CA LEU A 410 -3.81 13.17 18.78
C LEU A 410 -5.23 12.96 18.26
N ARG A 411 -5.96 14.04 17.95
CA ARG A 411 -7.29 13.96 17.33
C ARG A 411 -7.25 13.15 16.04
N THR A 412 -6.27 13.40 15.17
CA THR A 412 -6.14 12.67 13.90
C THR A 412 -5.77 11.22 14.13
N PHE A 413 -4.85 10.94 15.06
CA PHE A 413 -4.47 9.58 15.45
C PHE A 413 -5.69 8.80 15.97
N LEU A 414 -6.45 9.37 16.91
CA LEU A 414 -7.63 8.72 17.48
C LEU A 414 -8.73 8.48 16.43
N LEU A 415 -8.95 9.43 15.50
CA LEU A 415 -9.84 9.22 14.37
C LEU A 415 -9.39 8.01 13.53
N MET A 416 -8.09 7.90 13.25
CA MET A 416 -7.57 6.77 12.47
C MET A 416 -7.66 5.46 13.25
N CYS A 417 -7.42 5.45 14.56
CA CYS A 417 -7.67 4.27 15.42
C CYS A 417 -9.13 3.82 15.34
N SER A 418 -10.08 4.76 15.47
CA SER A 418 -11.52 4.45 15.38
C SER A 418 -11.92 3.85 14.03
N LEU A 419 -11.39 4.37 12.92
CA LEU A 419 -11.65 3.81 11.58
C LEU A 419 -11.04 2.41 11.41
N ARG A 420 -9.90 2.14 12.06
CA ARG A 420 -9.22 0.84 12.02
C ARG A 420 -9.92 -0.26 12.82
N VAL A 421 -10.86 0.07 13.67
CA VAL A 421 -11.70 -0.91 14.39
C VAL A 421 -12.44 -1.82 13.40
N LEU A 422 -12.82 -1.30 12.22
CA LEU A 422 -13.43 -2.10 11.15
C LEU A 422 -12.48 -3.19 10.59
N ASP A 423 -11.18 -2.92 10.55
CA ASP A 423 -10.17 -3.92 10.13
C ASP A 423 -10.00 -4.98 11.24
N CYS A 424 -10.06 -4.55 12.50
CA CYS A 424 -9.84 -5.39 13.67
C CYS A 424 -10.93 -6.46 13.85
N TYR A 425 -12.20 -6.04 13.88
CA TYR A 425 -13.33 -6.97 14.08
C TYR A 425 -13.84 -7.63 12.81
N ARG A 426 -13.48 -7.13 11.63
CA ARG A 426 -13.88 -7.66 10.31
C ARG A 426 -15.38 -7.81 10.07
N ASP A 427 -16.22 -7.28 10.97
CA ASP A 427 -17.66 -7.19 10.87
C ASP A 427 -18.13 -5.77 11.15
N VAL A 428 -19.04 -5.25 10.31
CA VAL A 428 -19.50 -3.85 10.38
C VAL A 428 -20.33 -3.60 11.66
N ALA A 429 -21.28 -4.49 11.94
CA ALA A 429 -22.19 -4.31 13.08
C ALA A 429 -21.44 -4.46 14.41
N VAL A 430 -20.57 -5.46 14.51
CA VAL A 430 -19.71 -5.68 15.67
C VAL A 430 -18.80 -4.47 15.90
N SER A 431 -18.17 -3.94 14.84
CA SER A 431 -17.25 -2.79 14.93
C SER A 431 -17.95 -1.54 15.48
N PHE A 432 -19.14 -1.21 14.97
CA PHE A 432 -19.89 -0.05 15.47
C PHE A 432 -20.42 -0.27 16.89
N ARG A 433 -20.84 -1.49 17.23
CA ARG A 433 -21.27 -1.82 18.59
C ARG A 433 -20.08 -1.68 19.56
N ALA A 434 -18.93 -2.27 19.22
CA ALA A 434 -17.73 -2.18 20.03
C ALA A 434 -17.31 -0.71 20.24
N LEU A 435 -17.28 0.11 19.18
CA LEU A 435 -17.01 1.55 19.31
C LEU A 435 -18.03 2.27 20.22
N GLY A 436 -19.30 1.85 20.19
CA GLY A 436 -20.33 2.37 21.09
C GLY A 436 -19.99 2.12 22.57
N THR A 437 -19.49 0.93 22.90
CA THR A 437 -19.16 0.56 24.29
C THR A 437 -18.05 1.43 24.88
N VAL A 438 -17.18 2.01 24.08
CA VAL A 438 -16.14 2.97 24.56
C VAL A 438 -16.77 4.15 25.32
N PHE A 439 -18.03 4.51 24.98
CA PHE A 439 -18.75 5.63 25.58
C PHE A 439 -19.80 5.21 26.62
N THR A 440 -20.13 3.92 26.70
CA THR A 440 -21.15 3.39 27.64
C THR A 440 -20.56 2.59 28.78
N ASP A 441 -19.47 1.87 28.55
CA ASP A 441 -18.89 0.92 29.50
C ASP A 441 -17.60 1.49 30.09
N PHE A 442 -17.72 2.17 31.25
CA PHE A 442 -16.59 2.82 31.92
C PHE A 442 -15.78 1.86 32.79
N ASN A 443 -15.27 0.78 32.24
CA ASN A 443 -14.51 -0.29 32.90
C ASN A 443 -12.98 -0.07 32.94
N TRP A 444 -12.52 1.18 32.94
CA TRP A 444 -11.09 1.52 32.96
C TRP A 444 -10.36 0.98 34.18
N GLY A 445 -11.00 1.00 35.36
CA GLY A 445 -10.43 0.44 36.58
C GLY A 445 -10.16 -1.06 36.48
N GLU A 446 -11.08 -1.81 35.89
CA GLU A 446 -10.95 -3.23 35.63
C GLU A 446 -9.84 -3.54 34.64
N ALA A 447 -9.81 -2.82 33.52
CA ALA A 447 -8.82 -3.01 32.46
C ALA A 447 -7.36 -2.86 32.96
N PHE A 448 -7.11 -1.95 33.91
CA PHE A 448 -5.78 -1.70 34.48
C PHE A 448 -5.53 -2.33 35.85
N SER A 449 -6.53 -3.02 36.43
CA SER A 449 -6.40 -3.72 37.71
C SER A 449 -6.33 -5.23 37.51
N GLY A 450 -5.82 -5.95 38.50
CA GLY A 450 -5.94 -7.40 38.59
C GLY A 450 -5.24 -8.23 37.52
N GLY A 451 -4.37 -7.64 36.70
CA GLY A 451 -3.65 -8.35 35.67
C GLY A 451 -4.49 -8.71 34.44
N ALA A 452 -5.65 -8.06 34.23
CA ALA A 452 -6.53 -8.34 33.09
C ALA A 452 -5.81 -8.28 31.74
N LEU A 453 -4.91 -7.30 31.53
CA LEU A 453 -4.08 -7.22 30.31
C LEU A 453 -3.09 -8.39 30.17
N LEU A 454 -2.70 -9.04 31.26
CA LEU A 454 -1.81 -10.21 31.23
C LEU A 454 -2.54 -11.48 30.76
N GLN A 455 -3.88 -11.49 30.77
CA GLN A 455 -4.70 -12.60 30.26
C GLN A 455 -4.81 -12.59 28.73
N LEU A 456 -4.30 -11.54 28.07
CA LEU A 456 -4.31 -11.39 26.60
C LEU A 456 -3.18 -12.15 25.89
N GLY A 457 -2.54 -13.12 26.57
CA GLY A 457 -1.46 -13.94 26.00
C GLY A 457 -0.07 -13.27 26.02
N LEU A 458 0.09 -12.15 26.73
CA LEU A 458 1.36 -11.46 26.92
C LEU A 458 1.73 -11.39 28.40
N THR A 459 3.01 -11.58 28.69
CA THR A 459 3.58 -11.34 30.03
C THR A 459 3.87 -9.85 30.24
N GLY A 460 4.12 -9.43 31.49
CA GLY A 460 4.57 -8.07 31.77
C GLY A 460 5.89 -7.70 31.08
N ALA A 461 6.79 -8.67 30.90
CA ALA A 461 8.03 -8.48 30.14
C ALA A 461 7.74 -8.22 28.64
N ASP A 462 6.76 -8.92 28.06
CA ASP A 462 6.36 -8.71 26.67
C ASP A 462 5.82 -7.32 26.43
N TYR A 463 4.96 -6.82 27.32
CA TYR A 463 4.47 -5.44 27.27
C TYR A 463 5.59 -4.42 27.42
N LEU A 464 6.55 -4.66 28.31
CA LEU A 464 7.70 -3.77 28.48
C LEU A 464 8.57 -3.72 27.22
N ILE A 465 8.88 -4.87 26.62
CA ILE A 465 9.67 -4.97 25.39
C ILE A 465 8.95 -4.25 24.24
N ALA A 466 7.65 -4.49 24.06
CA ALA A 466 6.85 -3.82 23.04
C ALA A 466 6.79 -2.30 23.28
N ALA A 467 6.58 -1.86 24.52
CA ALA A 467 6.55 -0.45 24.87
C ALA A 467 7.88 0.27 24.60
N VAL A 468 9.00 -0.35 25.00
CA VAL A 468 10.35 0.17 24.70
C VAL A 468 10.56 0.21 23.18
N GLY A 469 10.16 -0.82 22.44
CA GLY A 469 10.22 -0.85 20.99
C GLY A 469 9.43 0.30 20.34
N VAL A 470 8.20 0.54 20.80
CA VAL A 470 7.36 1.66 20.33
C VAL A 470 8.00 3.01 20.65
N VAL A 471 8.59 3.18 21.84
CA VAL A 471 9.30 4.41 22.21
C VAL A 471 10.53 4.64 21.32
N ILE A 472 11.29 3.59 21.02
CA ILE A 472 12.43 3.67 20.08
C ILE A 472 11.93 4.07 18.69
N MET A 473 10.85 3.44 18.19
CA MET A 473 10.26 3.76 16.89
C MET A 473 9.76 5.21 16.84
N PHE A 474 9.16 5.71 17.92
CA PHE A 474 8.74 7.09 18.05
C PHE A 474 9.94 8.06 18.07
N ALA A 475 10.98 7.77 18.86
CA ALA A 475 12.20 8.58 18.93
C ALA A 475 12.90 8.66 17.56
N VAL A 476 13.05 7.54 16.86
CA VAL A 476 13.57 7.49 15.48
C VAL A 476 12.71 8.37 14.56
N SER A 477 11.38 8.30 14.69
CA SER A 477 10.46 9.12 13.88
C SER A 477 10.63 10.62 14.16
N CYS A 478 10.87 11.01 15.43
CA CYS A 478 11.15 12.40 15.80
C CYS A 478 12.46 12.90 15.18
N VAL A 479 13.52 12.08 15.23
CA VAL A 479 14.81 12.41 14.58
C VAL A 479 14.64 12.54 13.06
N GLN A 480 13.91 11.64 12.45
CA GLN A 480 13.63 11.69 11.01
C GLN A 480 12.79 12.91 10.60
N GLU A 481 11.84 13.35 11.43
CA GLU A 481 11.05 14.55 11.14
C GLU A 481 11.93 15.81 11.15
N LYS A 482 12.99 15.83 11.95
CA LYS A 482 13.90 16.96 12.10
C LYS A 482 15.08 16.93 11.12
N HIS A 483 15.66 15.74 10.88
CA HIS A 483 16.93 15.58 10.16
C HIS A 483 16.82 14.73 8.88
N GLY A 484 15.64 14.20 8.54
CA GLY A 484 15.43 13.36 7.38
C GLY A 484 15.85 11.91 7.59
N SER A 485 17.14 11.59 7.56
CA SER A 485 17.64 10.22 7.65
C SER A 485 18.53 10.00 8.86
N VAL A 486 18.11 9.10 9.77
CA VAL A 486 18.94 8.70 10.93
C VAL A 486 20.23 8.01 10.48
N ARG A 487 20.18 7.22 9.42
CA ARG A 487 21.36 6.51 8.88
C ARG A 487 22.40 7.46 8.34
N GLU A 488 22.00 8.53 7.69
CA GLU A 488 22.90 9.60 7.22
C GLU A 488 23.58 10.29 8.42
N VAL A 489 22.84 10.64 9.46
CA VAL A 489 23.38 11.25 10.68
C VAL A 489 24.36 10.32 11.41
N LEU A 490 24.06 9.01 11.47
CA LEU A 490 24.94 8.04 12.11
C LEU A 490 26.16 7.71 11.26
N TRP A 491 26.07 7.79 9.92
CA TRP A 491 27.20 7.48 9.03
C TRP A 491 28.42 8.36 9.23
N GLU A 492 28.19 9.60 9.65
CA GLU A 492 29.27 10.54 10.00
C GLU A 492 30.03 10.13 11.27
N LYS A 493 29.49 9.19 12.05
CA LYS A 493 30.05 8.69 13.32
C LYS A 493 30.17 7.17 13.28
N PRO A 494 31.17 6.60 12.59
CA PRO A 494 31.22 5.17 12.28
C PRO A 494 31.12 4.26 13.51
N VAL A 495 31.85 4.55 14.59
CA VAL A 495 31.81 3.75 15.82
C VAL A 495 30.42 3.70 16.40
N LEU A 496 29.73 4.86 16.50
CA LEU A 496 28.36 4.93 16.98
C LEU A 496 27.39 4.20 16.03
N CYS A 497 27.58 4.34 14.74
CA CYS A 497 26.77 3.65 13.72
C CYS A 497 26.85 2.12 13.90
N TYR A 498 28.05 1.55 13.97
CA TYR A 498 28.23 0.12 14.19
C TYR A 498 27.70 -0.34 15.54
N ALA A 499 27.93 0.43 16.61
CA ALA A 499 27.41 0.11 17.94
C ALA A 499 25.87 0.06 17.95
N VAL A 500 25.20 1.06 17.37
CA VAL A 500 23.73 1.12 17.31
C VAL A 500 23.17 -0.08 16.52
N PHE A 501 23.75 -0.40 15.36
CA PHE A 501 23.24 -1.51 14.56
C PHE A 501 23.63 -2.88 15.12
N PHE A 502 24.74 -2.99 15.83
CA PHE A 502 25.07 -4.20 16.60
C PHE A 502 24.07 -4.42 17.75
N VAL A 503 23.77 -3.39 18.53
CA VAL A 503 22.76 -3.48 19.61
C VAL A 503 21.38 -3.80 19.01
N LEU A 504 21.02 -3.20 17.88
CA LEU A 504 19.77 -3.51 17.20
C LEU A 504 19.70 -4.98 16.74
N ALA A 505 20.81 -5.51 16.20
CA ALA A 505 20.88 -6.93 15.80
C ALA A 505 20.74 -7.86 17.01
N VAL A 506 21.45 -7.56 18.11
CA VAL A 506 21.30 -8.30 19.38
C VAL A 506 19.86 -8.22 19.89
N ALA A 507 19.23 -7.04 19.83
CA ALA A 507 17.84 -6.86 20.25
C ALA A 507 16.86 -7.72 19.41
N VAL A 508 17.04 -7.77 18.09
CA VAL A 508 16.24 -8.65 17.21
C VAL A 508 16.46 -10.11 17.56
N LEU A 509 17.71 -10.53 17.76
CA LEU A 509 18.04 -11.93 18.09
C LEU A 509 17.54 -12.36 19.49
N THR A 510 17.53 -11.44 20.46
CA THR A 510 17.15 -11.75 21.84
C THR A 510 15.65 -11.59 22.09
N PHE A 511 15.04 -10.55 21.53
CA PHE A 511 13.66 -10.16 21.81
C PHE A 511 12.69 -10.37 20.64
N GLY A 512 13.16 -10.87 19.50
CA GLY A 512 12.28 -11.14 18.36
C GLY A 512 11.33 -12.32 18.64
N ALA A 513 10.10 -12.22 18.16
CA ALA A 513 9.11 -13.29 18.19
C ALA A 513 9.35 -14.25 17.01
N TYR A 514 10.19 -15.26 17.20
CA TYR A 514 10.50 -16.30 16.21
C TYR A 514 10.97 -17.60 16.90
N GLY A 515 11.04 -18.68 16.13
CA GLY A 515 11.54 -19.98 16.62
C GLY A 515 10.43 -20.96 17.00
N VAL A 516 10.80 -21.99 17.79
CA VAL A 516 9.88 -23.06 18.20
C VAL A 516 8.82 -22.48 19.15
N GLY A 517 7.54 -22.69 18.83
CA GLY A 517 6.41 -22.20 19.63
C GLY A 517 5.85 -20.85 19.18
N TYR A 518 6.49 -20.18 18.20
CA TYR A 518 5.92 -19.01 17.55
C TYR A 518 5.36 -19.42 16.18
N ASP A 519 4.08 -19.14 15.96
CA ASP A 519 3.53 -19.12 14.61
C ASP A 519 4.15 -17.90 13.90
N ALA A 520 4.86 -18.14 12.80
CA ALA A 520 5.38 -17.07 11.98
C ALA A 520 4.19 -16.33 11.37
N ALA A 521 3.66 -15.32 12.06
CA ALA A 521 2.54 -14.56 11.60
C ALA A 521 2.86 -13.97 10.22
N GLN A 522 2.02 -14.25 9.25
CA GLN A 522 2.12 -13.66 7.92
C GLN A 522 1.93 -12.17 8.06
N PHE A 523 2.63 -11.40 7.24
CA PHE A 523 2.38 -9.97 7.14
C PHE A 523 0.90 -9.71 6.84
N ILE A 524 0.36 -8.63 7.37
CA ILE A 524 -1.07 -8.31 7.34
C ILE A 524 -1.67 -8.37 5.91
N TYR A 525 -0.91 -8.00 4.88
CA TYR A 525 -1.37 -8.06 3.48
C TYR A 525 -1.50 -9.48 2.90
N ASN A 526 -0.98 -10.51 3.56
CA ASN A 526 -1.22 -11.89 3.18
C ASN A 526 -2.53 -12.45 3.77
N GLN A 527 -3.19 -11.67 4.63
CA GLN A 527 -4.43 -12.06 5.29
C GLN A 527 -5.69 -11.48 4.61
N PHE A 528 -5.51 -10.65 3.56
CA PHE A 528 -6.60 -9.98 2.84
C PHE A 528 -6.86 -10.53 1.44
#